data_5b92544580d66bf4b6884f553e740db9
#
_entry.id   5b92544580d66bf4b6884f553e740db9
#
_cell.length_a   1.000
_cell.length_b   1.000
_cell.length_c   1.000
_cell.angle_alpha   90.00
_cell.angle_beta   90.00
_cell.angle_gamma   90.00
#
_symmetry.space_group_name_H-M   'P 1'
#
loop_
_entity.id
_entity.type
_entity.pdbx_description
1 polymer ?
#
loop_
_entity_poly.entity_id
_entity_poly.type
_entity_poly.pdbx_seq_one_letter_code
_entity_poly.pdbx_strand_id
1 'polypeptide(L)'
;LEESVFDSTSTAYGFYPSPPEITFESVFQLFKDMAIHGDFVLVQQNVDWESFVLGVDGVSQKRTDIINQITLARQNNLDAVFVLDALNGLNRREFDGLPANWETSFANPDVRTAFKNYALWVVRNFQPRYLGLASEINTYMDAHPNDAQNFISLYNEIYALVKAEAPETQIFVTFQWDDLNNVFPQPEEGDRQRFSPNWEQVEAFEPNLDVWAISSYPYFVFQSGADIPTDYYSPLLERTSKPVAFAEGGFSTQAFAEFTHSPEDQVAYLNAIHVQLGPHMVFWVNTLLNDFNIDSYAKEMASQGRNPEDAQMLANFAYIGLREFDGTPKPALAVWESFR
;
A
#
# COMPACT_ATOMS: atom_id res chain seq x y z
N LEU A 1 -23.27 -2.47 16.88
CA LEU A 1 -22.25 -2.26 15.85
C LEU A 1 -21.73 -0.85 16.11
N GLU A 2 -20.45 -0.72 16.45
CA GLU A 2 -19.79 0.59 16.45
C GLU A 2 -19.77 1.08 15.00
N GLU A 3 -19.97 2.41 14.83
CA GLU A 3 -19.98 3.05 13.53
C GLU A 3 -18.55 3.01 12.96
N SER A 4 -18.38 2.59 11.71
CA SER A 4 -17.06 2.51 11.08
C SER A 4 -16.47 3.93 10.90
N VAL A 5 -15.16 4.08 11.08
CA VAL A 5 -14.45 5.36 10.86
C VAL A 5 -14.63 5.85 9.41
N PHE A 6 -14.89 4.94 8.47
CA PHE A 6 -15.12 5.27 7.06
C PHE A 6 -16.55 5.77 6.74
N ASP A 7 -17.44 5.79 7.71
CA ASP A 7 -18.78 6.37 7.54
C ASP A 7 -18.80 7.88 7.84
N SER A 8 -17.69 8.41 8.38
CA SER A 8 -17.49 9.85 8.58
C SER A 8 -17.16 10.55 7.25
N THR A 9 -17.41 11.85 7.19
CA THR A 9 -17.01 12.70 6.04
C THR A 9 -15.56 13.20 6.17
N SER A 10 -14.87 12.87 7.26
CA SER A 10 -13.47 13.22 7.49
C SER A 10 -12.54 12.16 6.91
N THR A 11 -11.31 12.56 6.60
CA THR A 11 -10.24 11.63 6.22
C THR A 11 -9.95 10.67 7.38
N ALA A 12 -9.90 9.36 7.11
CA ALA A 12 -9.42 8.38 8.08
C ALA A 12 -7.89 8.21 7.96
N TYR A 13 -7.21 7.97 9.07
CA TYR A 13 -5.74 7.90 9.15
C TYR A 13 -5.28 6.51 9.57
N GLY A 14 -4.26 5.97 8.89
CA GLY A 14 -3.84 4.60 9.16
C GLY A 14 -2.38 4.30 8.93
N PHE A 15 -2.00 3.07 9.27
CA PHE A 15 -0.63 2.54 9.14
C PHE A 15 -0.66 1.11 8.65
N TYR A 16 0.47 0.64 8.10
CA TYR A 16 0.72 -0.78 7.97
C TYR A 16 1.03 -1.40 9.36
N PRO A 17 0.60 -2.65 9.61
CA PRO A 17 0.90 -3.35 10.85
C PRO A 17 2.32 -3.93 10.87
N SER A 18 3.32 -3.08 10.59
CA SER A 18 4.75 -3.43 10.52
C SER A 18 5.44 -3.07 11.83
N PRO A 19 5.79 -4.06 12.69
CA PRO A 19 6.34 -3.80 14.02
C PRO A 19 7.80 -3.33 13.95
N PRO A 20 8.30 -2.59 14.95
CA PRO A 20 9.72 -2.22 15.03
C PRO A 20 10.67 -3.43 15.02
N GLU A 21 10.26 -4.54 15.62
CA GLU A 21 10.95 -5.83 15.60
C GLU A 21 9.98 -6.98 15.32
N ILE A 22 10.45 -8.04 14.66
CA ILE A 22 9.63 -9.22 14.39
C ILE A 22 9.55 -10.10 15.65
N THR A 23 8.79 -9.64 16.62
CA THR A 23 8.46 -10.36 17.87
C THR A 23 6.98 -10.22 18.20
N PHE A 24 6.40 -11.20 18.91
CA PHE A 24 5.00 -11.12 19.33
C PHE A 24 4.73 -9.88 20.20
N GLU A 25 5.63 -9.57 21.14
CA GLU A 25 5.49 -8.42 22.02
C GLU A 25 5.44 -7.11 21.21
N SER A 26 6.35 -6.95 20.25
CA SER A 26 6.40 -5.78 19.38
C SER A 26 5.13 -5.64 18.53
N VAL A 27 4.60 -6.75 17.99
CA VAL A 27 3.34 -6.76 17.25
C VAL A 27 2.18 -6.31 18.13
N PHE A 28 2.01 -6.89 19.34
CA PHE A 28 0.93 -6.51 20.25
C PHE A 28 1.02 -5.04 20.70
N GLN A 29 2.24 -4.55 20.93
CA GLN A 29 2.43 -3.15 21.31
C GLN A 29 2.11 -2.21 20.14
N LEU A 30 2.53 -2.56 18.93
CA LEU A 30 2.25 -1.78 17.73
C LEU A 30 0.74 -1.53 17.54
N PHE A 31 -0.11 -2.56 17.66
CA PHE A 31 -1.56 -2.38 17.48
C PHE A 31 -2.16 -1.43 18.51
N LYS A 32 -1.68 -1.46 19.76
CA LYS A 32 -2.08 -0.49 20.79
C LYS A 32 -1.64 0.93 20.43
N ASP A 33 -0.42 1.07 19.95
CA ASP A 33 0.13 2.37 19.58
C ASP A 33 -0.58 2.92 18.33
N MET A 34 -0.86 2.07 17.34
CA MET A 34 -1.62 2.48 16.15
C MET A 34 -3.03 2.99 16.53
N ALA A 35 -3.68 2.38 17.51
CA ALA A 35 -5.00 2.83 18.00
C ALA A 35 -4.97 4.23 18.65
N ILE A 36 -3.81 4.68 19.11
CA ILE A 36 -3.64 6.05 19.63
C ILE A 36 -3.49 7.05 18.48
N HIS A 37 -2.76 6.67 17.45
CA HIS A 37 -2.27 7.56 16.38
C HIS A 37 -2.96 7.39 15.03
N GLY A 38 -3.92 6.45 14.93
CA GLY A 38 -4.64 6.12 13.70
C GLY A 38 -6.05 5.59 13.98
N ASP A 39 -6.79 5.35 12.93
CA ASP A 39 -8.17 4.93 12.93
C ASP A 39 -8.32 3.52 12.35
N PHE A 40 -7.37 3.10 11.51
CA PHE A 40 -7.38 1.81 10.83
C PHE A 40 -5.98 1.26 10.57
N VAL A 41 -5.91 -0.02 10.23
CA VAL A 41 -4.72 -0.66 9.67
C VAL A 41 -4.92 -0.96 8.20
N LEU A 42 -3.88 -0.78 7.37
CA LEU A 42 -3.89 -1.27 6.00
C LEU A 42 -3.21 -2.63 5.96
N VAL A 43 -3.99 -3.67 5.69
CA VAL A 43 -3.51 -5.06 5.59
C VAL A 43 -3.23 -5.36 4.12
N GLN A 44 -1.96 -5.32 3.75
CA GLN A 44 -1.49 -5.73 2.43
C GLN A 44 -0.81 -7.09 2.53
N GLN A 45 -1.33 -8.06 1.80
CA GLN A 45 -0.83 -9.43 1.87
C GLN A 45 -0.77 -10.07 0.49
N ASN A 46 0.34 -10.77 0.25
CA ASN A 46 0.51 -11.52 -0.98
C ASN A 46 -0.43 -12.73 -1.05
N VAL A 47 -0.78 -13.09 -2.28
CA VAL A 47 -1.68 -14.22 -2.55
C VAL A 47 -1.06 -15.53 -2.06
N ASP A 48 -1.85 -16.35 -1.40
CA ASP A 48 -1.55 -17.75 -1.11
C ASP A 48 -2.05 -18.62 -2.28
N TRP A 49 -1.27 -18.63 -3.36
CA TRP A 49 -1.64 -19.18 -4.66
C TRP A 49 -2.15 -20.61 -4.58
N GLU A 50 -1.39 -21.50 -3.95
CA GLU A 50 -1.73 -22.93 -3.85
C GLU A 50 -2.98 -23.18 -3.00
N SER A 51 -3.20 -22.35 -1.97
CA SER A 51 -4.39 -22.47 -1.13
C SER A 51 -5.64 -21.94 -1.81
N PHE A 52 -5.53 -20.75 -2.45
CA PHE A 52 -6.70 -20.12 -3.06
C PHE A 52 -7.11 -20.71 -4.41
N VAL A 53 -6.21 -21.35 -5.16
CA VAL A 53 -6.61 -22.06 -6.38
C VAL A 53 -7.57 -23.22 -6.09
N LEU A 54 -7.48 -23.82 -4.90
CA LEU A 54 -8.35 -24.91 -4.45
C LEU A 54 -9.74 -24.45 -3.97
N GLY A 55 -9.92 -23.15 -3.70
CA GLY A 55 -11.20 -22.57 -3.31
C GLY A 55 -11.13 -21.59 -2.15
N VAL A 56 -12.30 -21.07 -1.77
CA VAL A 56 -12.45 -20.07 -0.71
C VAL A 56 -12.43 -20.69 0.71
N ASP A 57 -12.79 -21.97 0.85
CA ASP A 57 -12.99 -22.62 2.16
C ASP A 57 -11.71 -23.29 2.73
N GLY A 58 -10.56 -23.05 2.10
CA GLY A 58 -9.29 -23.64 2.53
C GLY A 58 -8.75 -23.03 3.83
N VAL A 59 -7.83 -23.74 4.48
CA VAL A 59 -7.09 -23.28 5.65
C VAL A 59 -5.59 -23.25 5.31
N SER A 60 -4.91 -22.17 5.63
CA SER A 60 -3.47 -22.02 5.47
C SER A 60 -2.89 -21.10 6.54
N GLN A 61 -1.57 -21.11 6.68
CA GLN A 61 -0.89 -20.20 7.60
C GLN A 61 -1.13 -18.72 7.22
N LYS A 62 -1.00 -18.36 5.94
CA LYS A 62 -1.26 -16.99 5.47
C LYS A 62 -2.69 -16.52 5.80
N ARG A 63 -3.70 -17.38 5.60
CA ARG A 63 -5.09 -17.04 5.99
C ARG A 63 -5.21 -16.83 7.50
N THR A 64 -4.57 -17.68 8.29
CA THR A 64 -4.54 -17.57 9.76
C THR A 64 -3.87 -16.25 10.19
N ASP A 65 -2.78 -15.87 9.54
CA ASP A 65 -2.07 -14.63 9.85
C ASP A 65 -2.91 -13.39 9.54
N ILE A 66 -3.65 -13.39 8.44
CA ILE A 66 -4.61 -12.32 8.12
C ILE A 66 -5.71 -12.24 9.18
N ILE A 67 -6.30 -13.38 9.56
CA ILE A 67 -7.34 -13.44 10.60
C ILE A 67 -6.80 -12.89 11.93
N ASN A 68 -5.57 -13.25 12.30
CA ASN A 68 -4.94 -12.78 13.53
C ASN A 68 -4.71 -11.26 13.50
N GLN A 69 -4.22 -10.71 12.38
CA GLN A 69 -4.03 -9.26 12.22
C GLN A 69 -5.36 -8.50 12.36
N ILE A 70 -6.42 -8.96 11.69
CA ILE A 70 -7.74 -8.33 11.80
C ILE A 70 -8.33 -8.49 13.19
N THR A 71 -8.11 -9.62 13.85
CA THR A 71 -8.54 -9.82 15.23
C THR A 71 -7.86 -8.83 16.16
N LEU A 72 -6.55 -8.63 16.04
CA LEU A 72 -5.81 -7.65 16.80
C LEU A 72 -6.26 -6.21 16.52
N ALA A 73 -6.51 -5.87 15.25
CA ALA A 73 -7.04 -4.57 14.86
C ALA A 73 -8.37 -4.29 15.59
N ARG A 74 -9.33 -5.20 15.48
CA ARG A 74 -10.65 -5.08 16.12
C ARG A 74 -10.59 -5.03 17.64
N GLN A 75 -9.68 -5.79 18.27
CA GLN A 75 -9.46 -5.75 19.73
C GLN A 75 -8.92 -4.39 20.21
N ASN A 76 -8.32 -3.61 19.32
CA ASN A 76 -7.81 -2.28 19.58
C ASN A 76 -8.68 -1.17 18.97
N ASN A 77 -9.91 -1.46 18.52
CA ASN A 77 -10.85 -0.54 17.90
C ASN A 77 -10.30 0.12 16.61
N LEU A 78 -9.53 -0.63 15.84
CA LEU A 78 -9.04 -0.23 14.52
C LEU A 78 -9.88 -0.91 13.44
N ASP A 79 -10.33 -0.13 12.46
CA ASP A 79 -10.87 -0.64 11.21
C ASP A 79 -9.76 -1.24 10.31
N ALA A 80 -10.12 -1.78 9.16
CA ALA A 80 -9.14 -2.33 8.21
C ALA A 80 -9.46 -1.96 6.76
N VAL A 81 -8.43 -1.53 6.06
CA VAL A 81 -8.37 -1.49 4.58
C VAL A 81 -7.57 -2.71 4.12
N PHE A 82 -8.03 -3.38 3.08
CA PHE A 82 -7.32 -4.52 2.50
C PHE A 82 -6.71 -4.16 1.16
N VAL A 83 -5.49 -4.65 0.92
CA VAL A 83 -4.86 -4.68 -0.40
C VAL A 83 -4.39 -6.11 -0.68
N LEU A 84 -4.97 -6.73 -1.71
CA LEU A 84 -4.57 -8.04 -2.21
C LEU A 84 -3.43 -7.83 -3.18
N ASP A 85 -2.27 -8.40 -2.89
CA ASP A 85 -1.08 -8.14 -3.68
C ASP A 85 -0.57 -9.41 -4.37
N ALA A 86 -0.53 -9.38 -5.70
CA ALA A 86 0.04 -10.44 -6.50
C ALA A 86 1.54 -10.26 -6.75
N LEU A 87 2.05 -9.04 -6.49
CA LEU A 87 3.38 -8.61 -6.88
C LEU A 87 4.34 -8.59 -5.69
N ASN A 88 5.63 -8.67 -6.00
CA ASN A 88 6.69 -8.54 -5.01
C ASN A 88 6.75 -7.10 -4.50
N GLY A 89 6.61 -6.91 -3.19
CA GLY A 89 6.60 -5.60 -2.54
C GLY A 89 7.86 -4.76 -2.74
N LEU A 90 9.00 -5.40 -3.04
CA LEU A 90 10.26 -4.73 -3.28
C LEU A 90 10.61 -4.63 -4.79
N ASN A 91 9.91 -5.38 -5.64
CA ASN A 91 10.04 -5.31 -7.09
C ASN A 91 8.67 -5.51 -7.74
N ARG A 92 7.92 -4.44 -7.91
CA ARG A 92 6.55 -4.44 -8.47
C ARG A 92 6.45 -4.92 -9.92
N ARG A 93 7.58 -5.23 -10.55
CA ARG A 93 7.63 -5.82 -11.90
C ARG A 93 7.48 -7.33 -11.92
N GLU A 94 7.45 -7.98 -10.75
CA GLU A 94 7.45 -9.44 -10.65
C GLU A 94 6.33 -9.93 -9.72
N PHE A 95 5.83 -11.13 -10.01
CA PHE A 95 4.93 -11.83 -9.07
C PHE A 95 5.67 -12.24 -7.81
N ASP A 96 4.96 -12.30 -6.66
CA ASP A 96 5.47 -12.87 -5.43
C ASP A 96 4.90 -14.26 -5.17
N GLY A 97 5.80 -15.19 -4.84
CA GLY A 97 5.43 -16.52 -4.34
C GLY A 97 4.64 -17.39 -5.31
N LEU A 98 4.69 -17.10 -6.62
CA LEU A 98 4.02 -17.91 -7.63
C LEU A 98 4.65 -19.33 -7.70
N PRO A 99 3.86 -20.43 -7.73
CA PRO A 99 4.40 -21.77 -7.90
C PRO A 99 5.27 -21.89 -9.16
N ALA A 100 6.45 -22.52 -9.04
CA ALA A 100 7.46 -22.56 -10.08
C ALA A 100 7.01 -23.20 -11.42
N ASN A 101 5.96 -24.00 -11.38
CA ASN A 101 5.36 -24.64 -12.55
C ASN A 101 4.20 -23.87 -13.18
N TRP A 102 3.85 -22.68 -12.62
CA TRP A 102 2.82 -21.83 -13.18
C TRP A 102 3.41 -20.84 -14.16
N GLU A 103 2.64 -20.52 -15.21
CA GLU A 103 2.98 -19.41 -16.10
C GLU A 103 2.85 -18.09 -15.35
N THR A 104 3.89 -17.27 -15.44
CA THR A 104 3.97 -15.94 -14.80
C THR A 104 3.18 -14.93 -15.64
N SER A 105 1.86 -14.94 -15.51
CA SER A 105 0.96 -14.07 -16.25
C SER A 105 -0.43 -14.01 -15.59
N PHE A 106 -1.09 -12.87 -15.65
CA PHE A 106 -2.51 -12.73 -15.30
C PHE A 106 -3.47 -13.38 -16.32
N ALA A 107 -2.95 -13.89 -17.45
CA ALA A 107 -3.72 -14.76 -18.34
C ALA A 107 -3.83 -16.20 -17.80
N ASN A 108 -2.92 -16.63 -16.91
CA ASN A 108 -2.90 -17.96 -16.36
C ASN A 108 -4.21 -18.28 -15.61
N PRO A 109 -4.95 -19.36 -15.97
CA PRO A 109 -6.24 -19.70 -15.34
C PRO A 109 -6.14 -19.95 -13.84
N ASP A 110 -5.01 -20.54 -13.36
CA ASP A 110 -4.80 -20.84 -11.94
C ASP A 110 -4.56 -19.55 -11.14
N VAL A 111 -3.78 -18.59 -11.70
CA VAL A 111 -3.58 -17.25 -11.15
C VAL A 111 -4.94 -16.55 -11.01
N ARG A 112 -5.74 -16.53 -12.08
CA ARG A 112 -7.06 -15.90 -12.08
C ARG A 112 -8.00 -16.53 -11.07
N THR A 113 -7.99 -17.84 -10.98
CA THR A 113 -8.82 -18.58 -10.03
C THR A 113 -8.44 -18.29 -8.59
N ALA A 114 -7.14 -18.35 -8.27
CA ALA A 114 -6.64 -18.10 -6.94
C ALA A 114 -6.94 -16.65 -6.50
N PHE A 115 -6.71 -15.69 -7.37
CA PHE A 115 -6.92 -14.27 -7.03
C PHE A 115 -8.41 -13.94 -6.83
N LYS A 116 -9.31 -14.45 -7.68
CA LYS A 116 -10.76 -14.33 -7.48
C LYS A 116 -11.22 -14.95 -6.16
N ASN A 117 -10.75 -16.14 -5.84
CA ASN A 117 -11.09 -16.81 -4.58
C ASN A 117 -10.55 -16.03 -3.36
N TYR A 118 -9.36 -15.44 -3.46
CA TYR A 118 -8.82 -14.60 -2.40
C TYR A 118 -9.71 -13.37 -2.16
N ALA A 119 -10.07 -12.64 -3.21
CA ALA A 119 -10.95 -11.48 -3.10
C ALA A 119 -12.31 -11.86 -2.45
N LEU A 120 -12.93 -12.93 -2.90
CA LEU A 120 -14.19 -13.45 -2.34
C LEU A 120 -14.03 -13.89 -0.88
N TRP A 121 -12.92 -14.53 -0.53
CA TRP A 121 -12.64 -14.92 0.85
C TRP A 121 -12.54 -13.70 1.77
N VAL A 122 -11.82 -12.65 1.35
CA VAL A 122 -11.69 -11.41 2.13
C VAL A 122 -13.06 -10.77 2.33
N VAL A 123 -13.83 -10.61 1.27
CA VAL A 123 -15.16 -9.97 1.34
C VAL A 123 -16.11 -10.75 2.25
N ARG A 124 -16.16 -12.08 2.14
CA ARG A 124 -17.06 -12.95 2.93
C ARG A 124 -16.73 -12.97 4.40
N ASN A 125 -15.44 -12.89 4.75
CA ASN A 125 -15.00 -12.99 6.15
C ASN A 125 -14.91 -11.64 6.85
N PHE A 126 -14.62 -10.56 6.13
CA PHE A 126 -14.27 -9.28 6.77
C PHE A 126 -15.16 -8.12 6.35
N GLN A 127 -15.86 -8.20 5.19
CA GLN A 127 -16.74 -7.16 4.65
C GLN A 127 -16.07 -5.76 4.66
N PRO A 128 -14.88 -5.60 4.07
CA PRO A 128 -14.14 -4.35 4.16
C PRO A 128 -14.86 -3.21 3.44
N ARG A 129 -14.76 -2.00 3.97
CA ARG A 129 -15.22 -0.80 3.25
C ARG A 129 -14.38 -0.52 2.01
N TYR A 130 -13.07 -0.77 2.07
CA TYR A 130 -12.12 -0.56 0.99
C TYR A 130 -11.31 -1.83 0.70
N LEU A 131 -11.26 -2.23 -0.57
CA LEU A 131 -10.55 -3.39 -1.07
C LEU A 131 -9.70 -3.02 -2.27
N GLY A 132 -8.39 -2.98 -2.08
CA GLY A 132 -7.40 -2.86 -3.15
C GLY A 132 -7.13 -4.21 -3.81
N LEU A 133 -7.03 -4.25 -5.12
CA LEU A 133 -6.76 -5.46 -5.91
C LEU A 133 -5.32 -5.50 -6.46
N ALA A 134 -4.54 -4.48 -6.22
CA ALA A 134 -3.09 -4.46 -6.44
C ALA A 134 -2.48 -3.26 -5.74
N SER A 135 -1.19 -3.34 -5.40
CA SER A 135 -0.36 -2.20 -5.04
C SER A 135 0.55 -1.83 -6.20
N GLU A 136 0.64 -0.51 -6.51
CA GLU A 136 1.57 0.10 -7.47
C GLU A 136 1.56 -0.56 -8.86
N ILE A 137 0.36 -0.85 -9.36
CA ILE A 137 0.16 -1.66 -10.57
C ILE A 137 0.74 -1.03 -11.85
N ASN A 138 0.86 0.30 -11.91
CA ASN A 138 1.46 0.99 -13.05
C ASN A 138 2.90 0.51 -13.34
N THR A 139 3.69 0.22 -12.30
CA THR A 139 5.05 -0.31 -12.45
C THR A 139 5.06 -1.67 -13.16
N TYR A 140 4.07 -2.54 -12.84
CA TYR A 140 3.90 -3.81 -13.56
C TYR A 140 3.44 -3.58 -15.01
N MET A 141 2.50 -2.66 -15.21
CA MET A 141 1.96 -2.36 -16.55
C MET A 141 3.05 -1.86 -17.50
N ASP A 142 3.98 -1.05 -16.99
CA ASP A 142 5.15 -0.58 -17.78
C ASP A 142 6.10 -1.72 -18.12
N ALA A 143 6.37 -2.62 -17.20
CA ALA A 143 7.26 -3.76 -17.43
C ALA A 143 6.64 -4.84 -18.32
N HIS A 144 5.30 -5.00 -18.26
CA HIS A 144 4.58 -6.07 -18.94
C HIS A 144 3.34 -5.55 -19.69
N PRO A 145 3.50 -4.67 -20.71
CA PRO A 145 2.36 -4.03 -21.39
C PRO A 145 1.39 -5.02 -22.04
N ASN A 146 1.85 -6.17 -22.47
CA ASN A 146 0.99 -7.22 -23.04
C ASN A 146 0.16 -7.94 -21.96
N ASP A 147 0.69 -8.12 -20.75
CA ASP A 147 -0.02 -8.78 -19.65
C ASP A 147 -0.87 -7.80 -18.82
N ALA A 148 -0.61 -6.49 -18.94
CA ALA A 148 -1.42 -5.44 -18.31
C ALA A 148 -2.91 -5.58 -18.66
N GLN A 149 -3.24 -5.90 -19.91
CA GLN A 149 -4.62 -6.12 -20.35
C GLN A 149 -5.26 -7.35 -19.69
N ASN A 150 -4.48 -8.39 -19.41
CA ASN A 150 -4.95 -9.57 -18.68
C ASN A 150 -5.26 -9.23 -17.23
N PHE A 151 -4.43 -8.38 -16.59
CA PHE A 151 -4.73 -7.88 -15.24
C PHE A 151 -6.00 -7.02 -15.22
N ILE A 152 -6.16 -6.07 -16.15
CA ILE A 152 -7.37 -5.24 -16.25
C ILE A 152 -8.62 -6.11 -16.44
N SER A 153 -8.53 -7.14 -17.28
CA SER A 153 -9.62 -8.12 -17.46
C SER A 153 -9.95 -8.85 -16.16
N LEU A 154 -8.93 -9.33 -15.43
CA LEU A 154 -9.10 -10.00 -14.13
C LEU A 154 -9.69 -9.06 -13.08
N TYR A 155 -9.19 -7.82 -13.01
CA TYR A 155 -9.73 -6.76 -12.15
C TYR A 155 -11.24 -6.58 -12.37
N ASN A 156 -11.67 -6.44 -13.61
CA ASN A 156 -13.08 -6.26 -13.95
C ASN A 156 -13.94 -7.47 -13.57
N GLU A 157 -13.43 -8.69 -13.72
CA GLU A 157 -14.12 -9.89 -13.24
C GLU A 157 -14.28 -9.88 -11.72
N ILE A 158 -13.22 -9.56 -10.97
CA ILE A 158 -13.25 -9.50 -9.50
C ILE A 158 -14.19 -8.37 -9.05
N TYR A 159 -14.12 -7.19 -9.69
CA TYR A 159 -15.02 -6.08 -9.41
C TYR A 159 -16.47 -6.54 -9.47
N ALA A 160 -16.89 -7.17 -10.56
CA ALA A 160 -18.25 -7.66 -10.73
C ALA A 160 -18.65 -8.69 -9.64
N LEU A 161 -17.73 -9.63 -9.31
CA LEU A 161 -17.97 -10.64 -8.28
C LEU A 161 -18.12 -10.01 -6.88
N VAL A 162 -17.24 -9.09 -6.52
CA VAL A 162 -17.27 -8.42 -5.22
C VAL A 162 -18.53 -7.54 -5.10
N LYS A 163 -18.85 -6.75 -6.13
CA LYS A 163 -20.06 -5.91 -6.12
C LYS A 163 -21.36 -6.71 -6.03
N ALA A 164 -21.37 -7.94 -6.53
CA ALA A 164 -22.51 -8.83 -6.38
C ALA A 164 -22.72 -9.34 -4.94
N GLU A 165 -21.65 -9.53 -4.17
CA GLU A 165 -21.69 -10.04 -2.79
C GLU A 165 -21.67 -8.90 -1.75
N ALA A 166 -20.94 -7.83 -2.01
CA ALA A 166 -20.75 -6.69 -1.10
C ALA A 166 -20.76 -5.36 -1.88
N PRO A 167 -21.95 -4.88 -2.28
CA PRO A 167 -22.08 -3.69 -3.13
C PRO A 167 -21.48 -2.41 -2.51
N GLU A 168 -21.40 -2.33 -1.18
CA GLU A 168 -20.86 -1.18 -0.46
C GLU A 168 -19.32 -1.16 -0.43
N THR A 169 -18.65 -2.30 -0.69
CA THR A 169 -17.18 -2.34 -0.75
C THR A 169 -16.69 -1.50 -1.92
N GLN A 170 -15.83 -0.51 -1.62
CA GLN A 170 -15.19 0.35 -2.61
C GLN A 170 -13.90 -0.34 -3.10
N ILE A 171 -13.80 -0.54 -4.41
CA ILE A 171 -12.70 -1.29 -5.03
C ILE A 171 -11.72 -0.34 -5.70
N PHE A 172 -10.43 -0.60 -5.50
CA PHE A 172 -9.36 0.22 -6.05
C PHE A 172 -8.12 -0.61 -6.43
N VAL A 173 -7.19 0.01 -7.09
CA VAL A 173 -5.77 -0.35 -7.17
C VAL A 173 -4.97 0.87 -6.75
N THR A 174 -3.71 0.68 -6.30
CA THR A 174 -2.83 1.83 -6.08
C THR A 174 -1.90 2.03 -7.27
N PHE A 175 -1.54 3.29 -7.49
CA PHE A 175 -0.56 3.73 -8.48
C PHE A 175 0.62 4.36 -7.74
N GLN A 176 1.83 3.91 -8.06
CA GLN A 176 3.05 4.57 -7.58
C GLN A 176 3.15 5.94 -8.27
N TRP A 177 2.92 7.00 -7.48
CA TRP A 177 2.72 8.35 -8.00
C TRP A 177 3.97 8.96 -8.63
N ASP A 178 5.12 8.67 -8.03
CA ASP A 178 6.39 9.19 -8.51
C ASP A 178 6.78 8.56 -9.85
N ASP A 179 6.48 7.27 -10.04
CA ASP A 179 6.62 6.55 -11.31
C ASP A 179 5.59 7.04 -12.34
N LEU A 180 4.32 7.15 -11.94
CA LEU A 180 3.25 7.67 -12.80
C LEU A 180 3.56 9.07 -13.37
N ASN A 181 4.26 9.91 -12.57
CA ASN A 181 4.73 11.25 -12.95
C ASN A 181 6.05 11.27 -13.72
N ASN A 182 6.62 10.11 -14.04
CA ASN A 182 7.88 9.99 -14.76
C ASN A 182 9.05 10.73 -14.06
N VAL A 183 9.08 10.73 -12.71
CA VAL A 183 10.16 11.39 -11.97
C VAL A 183 11.30 10.45 -11.63
N PHE A 184 11.06 9.14 -11.58
CA PHE A 184 12.14 8.17 -11.46
C PHE A 184 12.99 8.13 -12.74
N PRO A 185 14.32 8.00 -12.62
CA PRO A 185 15.17 7.77 -13.79
C PRO A 185 14.81 6.43 -14.45
N GLN A 186 14.26 6.47 -15.67
CA GLN A 186 13.97 5.28 -16.46
C GLN A 186 14.98 5.20 -17.60
N PRO A 187 15.97 4.28 -17.55
CA PRO A 187 17.05 4.23 -18.54
C PRO A 187 16.59 3.80 -19.95
N GLU A 188 15.43 3.13 -20.06
CA GLU A 188 15.04 2.41 -21.30
C GLU A 188 13.77 2.95 -21.97
N GLU A 189 13.09 3.95 -21.42
CA GLU A 189 11.72 4.28 -21.85
C GLU A 189 11.55 5.62 -22.58
N GLY A 190 12.55 6.10 -23.26
CA GLY A 190 12.43 7.30 -24.11
C GLY A 190 12.21 8.61 -23.33
N ASP A 191 11.95 9.70 -24.05
CA ASP A 191 11.75 11.05 -23.48
C ASP A 191 10.35 11.21 -22.84
N ARG A 192 10.03 10.44 -21.80
CA ARG A 192 8.83 10.71 -20.99
C ARG A 192 9.03 12.05 -20.26
N GLN A 193 8.02 12.91 -20.36
CA GLN A 193 8.10 14.23 -19.75
C GLN A 193 7.91 14.10 -18.22
N ARG A 194 8.91 14.52 -17.45
CA ARG A 194 8.81 14.59 -15.99
C ARG A 194 7.63 15.49 -15.57
N PHE A 195 6.98 15.13 -14.49
CA PHE A 195 5.78 15.80 -13.97
C PHE A 195 4.60 15.81 -14.96
N SER A 196 4.52 14.78 -15.79
CA SER A 196 3.40 14.53 -16.69
C SER A 196 2.84 13.14 -16.41
N PRO A 197 1.76 13.01 -15.63
CA PRO A 197 1.24 11.71 -15.22
C PRO A 197 0.74 10.88 -16.41
N ASN A 198 1.02 9.59 -16.38
CA ASN A 198 0.54 8.60 -17.37
C ASN A 198 -0.93 8.23 -17.09
N TRP A 199 -1.86 9.17 -17.28
CA TRP A 199 -3.27 9.00 -16.93
C TRP A 199 -3.93 7.80 -17.59
N GLU A 200 -3.47 7.39 -18.77
CA GLU A 200 -4.01 6.20 -19.48
C GLU A 200 -3.93 4.93 -18.62
N GLN A 201 -2.90 4.81 -17.77
CA GLN A 201 -2.75 3.67 -16.85
C GLN A 201 -3.82 3.65 -15.75
N VAL A 202 -4.23 4.83 -15.26
CA VAL A 202 -5.30 4.98 -14.27
C VAL A 202 -6.66 4.78 -14.92
N GLU A 203 -6.88 5.45 -16.05
CA GLU A 203 -8.15 5.45 -16.79
C GLU A 203 -8.49 4.07 -17.38
N ALA A 204 -7.48 3.18 -17.54
CA ALA A 204 -7.69 1.81 -17.99
C ALA A 204 -8.60 0.97 -17.05
N PHE A 205 -8.74 1.38 -15.79
CA PHE A 205 -9.61 0.71 -14.80
C PHE A 205 -11.01 1.32 -14.74
N GLU A 206 -11.25 2.44 -15.43
CA GLU A 206 -12.59 3.05 -15.47
C GLU A 206 -13.60 2.22 -16.30
N PRO A 207 -14.90 2.23 -15.96
CA PRO A 207 -15.52 2.98 -14.85
C PRO A 207 -15.48 2.26 -13.49
N ASN A 208 -14.80 1.13 -13.38
CA ASN A 208 -14.83 0.22 -12.24
C ASN A 208 -13.80 0.57 -11.13
N LEU A 209 -13.12 1.71 -11.22
CA LEU A 209 -12.24 2.24 -10.17
C LEU A 209 -13.06 3.12 -9.23
N ASP A 210 -13.40 2.64 -8.03
CA ASP A 210 -14.26 3.40 -7.10
C ASP A 210 -13.48 4.50 -6.36
N VAL A 211 -12.19 4.28 -6.10
CA VAL A 211 -11.29 5.21 -5.41
C VAL A 211 -10.00 5.33 -6.21
N TRP A 212 -9.55 6.56 -6.45
CA TRP A 212 -8.25 6.81 -7.04
C TRP A 212 -7.19 6.87 -5.94
N ALA A 213 -6.45 5.76 -5.77
CA ALA A 213 -5.49 5.61 -4.68
C ALA A 213 -4.05 5.64 -5.20
N ILE A 214 -3.18 6.34 -4.48
CA ILE A 214 -1.77 6.46 -4.82
C ILE A 214 -0.87 5.98 -3.68
N SER A 215 0.35 5.60 -4.03
CA SER A 215 1.51 5.51 -3.14
C SER A 215 2.57 6.54 -3.56
N SER A 216 3.36 7.06 -2.63
CA SER A 216 4.45 7.97 -2.96
C SER A 216 5.55 7.96 -1.91
N TYR A 217 6.79 7.82 -2.40
CA TYR A 217 8.01 7.87 -1.61
C TYR A 217 8.98 8.89 -2.20
N PRO A 218 8.65 10.19 -2.13
CA PRO A 218 9.35 11.23 -2.87
C PRO A 218 10.79 11.46 -2.41
N TYR A 219 11.21 10.92 -1.25
CA TYR A 219 12.60 10.97 -0.78
C TYR A 219 13.58 10.18 -1.67
N PHE A 220 13.07 9.33 -2.57
CA PHE A 220 13.91 8.72 -3.61
C PHE A 220 14.28 9.68 -4.74
N VAL A 221 13.64 10.84 -4.81
CA VAL A 221 13.70 11.76 -5.95
C VAL A 221 14.06 13.19 -5.55
N PHE A 222 13.59 13.64 -4.39
CA PHE A 222 13.78 15.02 -3.90
C PHE A 222 14.78 15.05 -2.75
N GLN A 223 15.63 16.08 -2.77
CA GLN A 223 16.63 16.32 -1.72
C GLN A 223 15.98 16.60 -0.36
N SER A 224 14.82 17.28 -0.38
CA SER A 224 14.08 17.67 0.82
C SER A 224 12.58 17.52 0.58
N GLY A 225 11.81 17.28 1.64
CA GLY A 225 10.37 17.35 1.59
C GLY A 225 9.83 18.72 1.15
N ALA A 226 10.61 19.79 1.38
CA ALA A 226 10.29 21.13 0.92
C ALA A 226 10.49 21.35 -0.59
N ASP A 227 11.21 20.45 -1.27
CA ASP A 227 11.42 20.51 -2.72
C ASP A 227 10.26 19.86 -3.50
N ILE A 228 9.31 19.22 -2.83
CA ILE A 228 8.12 18.68 -3.45
C ILE A 228 7.31 19.84 -4.05
N PRO A 229 7.03 19.83 -5.38
CA PRO A 229 6.30 20.92 -6.01
C PRO A 229 4.93 21.16 -5.35
N THR A 230 4.52 22.42 -5.27
CA THR A 230 3.27 22.83 -4.62
C THR A 230 2.00 22.32 -5.32
N ASP A 231 2.15 21.82 -6.54
CA ASP A 231 1.14 21.21 -7.40
C ASP A 231 1.45 19.74 -7.74
N TYR A 232 2.29 19.08 -6.94
CA TYR A 232 2.74 17.72 -7.24
C TYR A 232 1.63 16.68 -7.17
N TYR A 233 0.76 16.77 -6.17
CA TYR A 233 -0.36 15.84 -5.96
C TYR A 233 -1.71 16.39 -6.44
N SER A 234 -1.89 17.70 -6.53
CA SER A 234 -3.17 18.33 -6.89
C SER A 234 -3.72 17.94 -8.26
N PRO A 235 -2.90 17.59 -9.29
CA PRO A 235 -3.42 17.10 -10.57
C PRO A 235 -4.32 15.87 -10.44
N LEU A 236 -4.18 15.07 -9.35
CA LEU A 236 -5.08 13.96 -9.06
C LEU A 236 -6.53 14.44 -8.87
N LEU A 237 -6.73 15.53 -8.11
CA LEU A 237 -8.07 16.12 -7.86
C LEU A 237 -8.66 16.82 -9.09
N GLU A 238 -7.82 17.31 -9.98
CA GLU A 238 -8.26 17.94 -11.23
C GLU A 238 -8.73 16.89 -12.25
N ARG A 239 -8.22 15.66 -12.16
CA ARG A 239 -8.49 14.60 -13.12
C ARG A 239 -9.74 13.78 -12.80
N THR A 240 -10.12 13.65 -11.54
CA THR A 240 -11.26 12.85 -11.11
C THR A 240 -12.18 13.60 -10.16
N SER A 241 -13.46 13.26 -10.21
CA SER A 241 -14.46 13.64 -9.17
C SER A 241 -14.72 12.50 -8.17
N LYS A 242 -14.09 11.34 -8.36
CA LYS A 242 -14.21 10.21 -7.44
C LYS A 242 -13.40 10.45 -6.17
N PRO A 243 -13.68 9.72 -5.09
CA PRO A 243 -12.85 9.75 -3.89
C PRO A 243 -11.38 9.45 -4.20
N VAL A 244 -10.48 10.13 -3.53
CA VAL A 244 -9.03 9.87 -3.61
C VAL A 244 -8.52 9.33 -2.29
N ALA A 245 -7.42 8.59 -2.33
CA ALA A 245 -6.76 8.05 -1.15
C ALA A 245 -5.24 8.06 -1.30
N PHE A 246 -4.56 8.20 -0.18
CA PHE A 246 -3.12 8.01 -0.07
C PHE A 246 -2.88 6.69 0.67
N ALA A 247 -2.63 5.61 -0.07
CA ALA A 247 -2.68 4.25 0.46
C ALA A 247 -1.33 3.74 0.98
N GLU A 248 -0.24 4.39 0.58
CA GLU A 248 1.10 3.99 1.01
C GLU A 248 2.06 5.16 0.81
N GLY A 249 2.93 5.44 1.80
CA GLY A 249 3.96 6.43 1.64
C GLY A 249 4.68 6.81 2.91
N GLY A 250 5.70 7.62 2.76
CA GLY A 250 6.53 8.11 3.84
C GLY A 250 7.69 8.93 3.31
N PHE A 251 8.41 9.57 4.24
CA PHE A 251 9.63 10.31 3.94
C PHE A 251 10.71 9.91 4.95
N SER A 252 11.90 9.49 4.48
CA SER A 252 13.00 9.07 5.34
C SER A 252 13.55 10.25 6.14
N THR A 253 13.86 10.01 7.41
CA THR A 253 14.55 10.99 8.27
C THR A 253 16.07 10.77 8.30
N GLN A 254 16.58 9.80 7.53
CA GLN A 254 17.99 9.46 7.41
C GLN A 254 18.48 9.66 5.97
N ALA A 255 19.79 9.82 5.82
CA ALA A 255 20.42 9.93 4.52
C ALA A 255 20.09 8.73 3.62
N PHE A 256 19.80 9.03 2.34
CA PHE A 256 19.54 8.04 1.30
C PHE A 256 20.33 8.40 0.04
N ALA A 257 21.16 7.48 -0.43
CA ALA A 257 22.06 7.71 -1.56
C ALA A 257 22.89 9.01 -1.36
N GLU A 258 22.77 9.97 -2.28
CA GLU A 258 23.41 11.29 -2.18
C GLU A 258 22.60 12.30 -1.36
N PHE A 259 21.38 11.98 -0.95
CA PHE A 259 20.48 12.89 -0.23
C PHE A 259 20.72 12.82 1.27
N THR A 260 20.67 13.97 1.93
CA THR A 260 20.80 14.10 3.39
C THR A 260 19.44 14.53 3.96
N HIS A 261 18.57 13.55 4.23
CA HIS A 261 17.25 13.83 4.77
C HIS A 261 17.28 14.08 6.28
N SER A 262 16.25 14.70 6.79
CA SER A 262 16.10 15.12 8.19
C SER A 262 14.65 14.92 8.67
N PRO A 263 14.40 14.99 10.00
CA PRO A 263 13.03 14.99 10.52
C PRO A 263 12.19 16.18 10.02
N GLU A 264 12.80 17.32 9.71
CA GLU A 264 12.13 18.50 9.16
C GLU A 264 11.63 18.25 7.73
N ASP A 265 12.34 17.44 6.94
CA ASP A 265 11.91 17.02 5.60
C ASP A 265 10.67 16.13 5.66
N GLN A 266 10.59 15.25 6.64
CA GLN A 266 9.38 14.44 6.89
C GLN A 266 8.17 15.32 7.25
N VAL A 267 8.38 16.36 8.06
CA VAL A 267 7.34 17.37 8.37
C VAL A 267 6.90 18.10 7.11
N ALA A 268 7.84 18.54 6.27
CA ALA A 268 7.53 19.24 5.02
C ALA A 268 6.73 18.35 4.06
N TYR A 269 7.09 17.07 3.95
CA TYR A 269 6.36 16.07 3.16
C TYR A 269 4.90 15.90 3.61
N LEU A 270 4.66 15.72 4.92
CA LEU A 270 3.29 15.58 5.43
C LEU A 270 2.46 16.84 5.15
N ASN A 271 3.04 18.03 5.32
CA ASN A 271 2.37 19.29 5.01
C ASN A 271 2.07 19.41 3.50
N ALA A 272 2.98 18.99 2.62
CA ALA A 272 2.76 19.02 1.18
C ALA A 272 1.56 18.17 0.75
N ILE A 273 1.41 16.97 1.30
CA ILE A 273 0.23 16.10 1.05
C ILE A 273 -1.03 16.75 1.63
N HIS A 274 -0.99 17.21 2.88
CA HIS A 274 -2.16 17.78 3.55
C HIS A 274 -2.68 19.01 2.81
N VAL A 275 -1.81 19.91 2.37
CA VAL A 275 -2.20 21.13 1.65
C VAL A 275 -2.81 20.79 0.28
N GLN A 276 -2.30 19.76 -0.41
CA GLN A 276 -2.72 19.45 -1.77
C GLN A 276 -3.91 18.48 -1.83
N LEU A 277 -4.01 17.51 -0.92
CA LEU A 277 -5.02 16.46 -0.95
C LEU A 277 -5.89 16.40 0.31
N GLY A 278 -5.39 16.85 1.48
CA GLY A 278 -5.91 16.58 2.82
C GLY A 278 -7.42 16.38 2.94
N PRO A 279 -8.26 17.41 2.76
CA PRO A 279 -9.69 17.28 2.99
C PRO A 279 -10.44 16.49 1.91
N HIS A 280 -9.75 16.08 0.85
CA HIS A 280 -10.34 15.34 -0.28
C HIS A 280 -10.08 13.84 -0.22
N MET A 281 -9.20 13.40 0.70
CA MET A 281 -8.90 11.98 0.88
C MET A 281 -9.95 11.28 1.72
N VAL A 282 -10.36 10.08 1.30
CA VAL A 282 -11.21 9.21 2.14
C VAL A 282 -10.38 8.48 3.19
N PHE A 283 -9.11 8.20 2.89
CA PHE A 283 -8.13 7.74 3.87
C PHE A 283 -6.69 8.13 3.48
N TRP A 284 -5.84 8.22 4.49
CA TRP A 284 -4.41 8.49 4.35
C TRP A 284 -3.59 7.53 5.22
N VAL A 285 -2.64 6.84 4.61
CA VAL A 285 -1.70 5.93 5.26
C VAL A 285 -0.30 6.53 5.27
N ASN A 286 0.31 6.67 6.45
CA ASN A 286 1.76 6.68 6.56
C ASN A 286 2.21 5.24 6.77
N THR A 287 3.10 4.72 5.91
CA THR A 287 3.39 3.28 5.88
C THR A 287 3.82 2.75 7.24
N LEU A 288 4.68 3.46 7.96
CA LEU A 288 5.16 3.04 9.28
C LEU A 288 4.74 4.02 10.38
N LEU A 289 4.27 3.49 11.51
CA LEU A 289 4.19 4.28 12.74
C LEU A 289 5.57 4.43 13.38
N ASN A 290 6.34 3.36 13.46
CA ASN A 290 7.67 3.35 14.05
C ASN A 290 8.72 2.99 12.98
N ASP A 291 9.92 3.53 13.10
CA ASP A 291 11.09 2.98 12.43
C ASP A 291 11.29 1.51 12.83
N PHE A 292 11.92 0.71 12.00
CA PHE A 292 12.13 -0.69 12.30
C PHE A 292 13.62 -1.11 12.36
N ASN A 293 13.87 -2.18 13.09
CA ASN A 293 15.20 -2.78 13.20
C ASN A 293 15.51 -3.63 11.95
N ILE A 294 16.41 -3.13 11.12
CA ILE A 294 16.83 -3.77 9.86
C ILE A 294 17.34 -5.20 10.11
N ASP A 295 18.12 -5.41 11.17
CA ASP A 295 18.69 -6.73 11.48
C ASP A 295 17.62 -7.76 11.85
N SER A 296 16.56 -7.32 12.54
CA SER A 296 15.42 -8.17 12.88
C SER A 296 14.67 -8.62 11.63
N TYR A 297 14.40 -7.70 10.70
CA TYR A 297 13.74 -8.00 9.43
C TYR A 297 14.63 -8.85 8.51
N ALA A 298 15.91 -8.52 8.38
CA ALA A 298 16.86 -9.30 7.57
C ALA A 298 16.98 -10.75 8.07
N LYS A 299 16.98 -10.97 9.40
CA LYS A 299 16.98 -12.30 9.99
C LYS A 299 15.71 -13.08 9.66
N GLU A 300 14.55 -12.44 9.73
CA GLU A 300 13.27 -13.07 9.37
C GLU A 300 13.22 -13.41 7.88
N MET A 301 13.60 -12.48 7.00
CA MET A 301 13.68 -12.71 5.55
C MET A 301 14.61 -13.88 5.21
N ALA A 302 15.77 -13.95 5.86
CA ALA A 302 16.69 -15.08 5.69
C ALA A 302 16.08 -16.42 6.16
N SER A 303 15.29 -16.42 7.25
CA SER A 303 14.59 -17.60 7.74
C SER A 303 13.55 -18.13 6.74
N GLN A 304 12.97 -17.22 5.95
CA GLN A 304 12.01 -17.51 4.87
C GLN A 304 12.70 -17.85 3.54
N GLY A 305 14.03 -17.88 3.48
CA GLY A 305 14.81 -18.19 2.28
C GLY A 305 14.80 -17.06 1.23
N ARG A 306 14.49 -15.82 1.62
CA ARG A 306 14.55 -14.66 0.72
C ARG A 306 15.99 -14.24 0.44
N ASN A 307 16.17 -13.53 -0.68
CA ASN A 307 17.48 -13.05 -1.12
C ASN A 307 18.01 -11.98 -0.13
N PRO A 308 19.30 -12.01 0.24
CA PRO A 308 19.94 -10.95 1.03
C PRO A 308 19.82 -9.53 0.43
N GLU A 309 19.68 -9.41 -0.90
CA GLU A 309 19.45 -8.14 -1.57
C GLU A 309 18.10 -7.52 -1.18
N ASP A 310 17.08 -8.34 -0.95
CA ASP A 310 15.77 -7.90 -0.50
C ASP A 310 15.86 -7.16 0.84
N ALA A 311 16.71 -7.63 1.77
CA ALA A 311 16.92 -6.97 3.05
C ALA A 311 17.59 -5.59 2.89
N GLN A 312 18.50 -5.44 1.91
CA GLN A 312 19.11 -4.15 1.60
C GLN A 312 18.08 -3.18 0.99
N MET A 313 17.20 -3.66 0.14
CA MET A 313 16.11 -2.84 -0.43
C MET A 313 15.13 -2.41 0.66
N LEU A 314 14.76 -3.32 1.56
CA LEU A 314 13.87 -3.02 2.68
C LEU A 314 14.47 -1.97 3.62
N ALA A 315 15.80 -1.94 3.79
CA ALA A 315 16.48 -0.96 4.63
C ALA A 315 16.23 0.50 4.19
N ASN A 316 15.89 0.73 2.92
CA ASN A 316 15.55 2.06 2.41
C ASN A 316 14.29 2.63 3.07
N PHE A 317 13.43 1.79 3.63
CA PHE A 317 12.18 2.18 4.28
C PHE A 317 12.26 2.20 5.81
N ALA A 318 13.43 1.86 6.40
CA ALA A 318 13.55 1.66 7.84
C ALA A 318 13.27 2.93 8.68
N TYR A 319 13.44 4.12 8.12
CA TYR A 319 13.41 5.40 8.81
C TYR A 319 12.27 6.34 8.37
N ILE A 320 11.18 5.79 7.82
CA ILE A 320 10.00 6.55 7.41
C ILE A 320 8.89 6.60 8.47
N GLY A 321 9.11 5.98 9.63
CA GLY A 321 8.19 6.02 10.77
C GLY A 321 8.01 7.43 11.32
N LEU A 322 6.86 7.68 11.93
CA LEU A 322 6.57 8.93 12.66
C LEU A 322 7.17 8.92 14.07
N ARG A 323 7.70 7.78 14.49
CA ARG A 323 8.42 7.55 15.75
C ARG A 323 9.73 6.85 15.45
N GLU A 324 10.71 7.06 16.29
CA GLU A 324 11.95 6.28 16.28
C GLU A 324 11.66 4.80 16.62
N PHE A 325 12.65 3.96 16.41
CA PHE A 325 12.58 2.54 16.72
C PHE A 325 12.13 2.23 18.15
N ASP A 326 12.59 3.00 19.13
CA ASP A 326 12.25 2.84 20.56
C ASP A 326 10.91 3.47 20.96
N GLY A 327 10.16 4.01 19.99
CA GLY A 327 8.89 4.66 20.20
C GLY A 327 8.99 6.16 20.52
N THR A 328 10.17 6.76 20.54
CA THR A 328 10.34 8.20 20.73
C THR A 328 9.67 8.96 19.57
N PRO A 329 8.77 9.92 19.84
CA PRO A 329 8.09 10.68 18.80
C PRO A 329 9.07 11.51 17.97
N LYS A 330 8.93 11.48 16.64
CA LYS A 330 9.57 12.45 15.74
C LYS A 330 8.68 13.70 15.59
N PRO A 331 9.21 14.86 15.17
CA PRO A 331 8.42 16.08 14.95
C PRO A 331 7.19 15.86 14.04
N ALA A 332 7.30 14.99 13.06
CA ALA A 332 6.24 14.64 12.12
C ALA A 332 5.01 14.00 12.78
N LEU A 333 5.16 13.31 13.93
CA LEU A 333 4.00 12.74 14.64
C LEU A 333 3.05 13.83 15.12
N ALA A 334 3.55 14.92 15.67
CA ALA A 334 2.69 16.03 16.13
C ALA A 334 1.96 16.71 14.95
N VAL A 335 2.59 16.76 13.78
CA VAL A 335 1.95 17.26 12.55
C VAL A 335 0.85 16.33 12.09
N TRP A 336 1.11 15.02 12.04
CA TRP A 336 0.12 13.99 11.73
C TRP A 336 -1.11 14.06 12.63
N GLU A 337 -0.89 14.18 13.93
CA GLU A 337 -1.98 14.30 14.92
C GLU A 337 -2.78 15.61 14.77
N SER A 338 -2.17 16.68 14.27
CA SER A 338 -2.87 17.94 14.05
C SER A 338 -3.84 17.91 12.86
N PHE A 339 -3.72 16.91 11.98
CA PHE A 339 -4.60 16.72 10.81
C PHE A 339 -5.81 15.85 11.13
N ARG A 340 -5.75 15.02 12.15
CA ARG A 340 -6.81 14.14 12.62
C ARG A 340 -7.82 14.91 13.47
#